data_4423d922825ec94f836321682141c622
#
_entry.id   4423d922825ec94f836321682141c622
#
_cell.length_a   1.000
_cell.length_b   1.000
_cell.length_c   1.000
_cell.angle_alpha   90.00
_cell.angle_beta   90.00
_cell.angle_gamma   90.00
#
_symmetry.space_group_name_H-M   'P 1'
#
loop_
_entity.id
_entity.type
_entity.pdbx_description
1 polymer ?
#
loop_
_entity_poly.entity_id
_entity_poly.type
_entity_poly.pdbx_seq_one_letter_code
_entity_poly.pdbx_strand_id
1 'polypeptide(L)'
;MPIKKEREYRALAAPLTAQSATKLIQTEYYVEGYATTFDAPYLLYEFEDGTKIYERIDAHALDGADMSDVIMQYDHEGRVFARQSNKTLILQLDYKGLKVAADLGKTDLARGLYQDIEAGMINKMSWAFSVAEERYDRETHTRTILKIKKVYDVSAVSIP
;
A
#
# COMPACT_ATOMS: atom_id res chain seq x y z
N MET A 1 10.66 -12.01 -16.57
CA MET A 1 9.54 -11.50 -15.76
C MET A 1 8.30 -11.36 -16.60
N PRO A 2 7.17 -11.89 -16.16
CA PRO A 2 5.93 -11.63 -16.89
C PRO A 2 5.66 -10.12 -16.92
N ILE A 3 5.19 -9.63 -18.05
CA ILE A 3 4.80 -8.23 -18.18
C ILE A 3 3.57 -8.01 -17.27
N LYS A 4 3.73 -7.17 -16.26
CA LYS A 4 2.66 -6.85 -15.29
C LYS A 4 1.78 -5.70 -15.82
N LYS A 5 1.18 -5.89 -16.98
CA LYS A 5 0.48 -4.82 -17.70
C LYS A 5 -0.68 -4.20 -16.95
N GLU A 6 -1.31 -4.95 -16.06
CA GLU A 6 -2.49 -4.48 -15.32
C GLU A 6 -2.15 -3.91 -13.96
N ARG A 7 -0.93 -4.12 -13.46
CA ARG A 7 -0.56 -3.66 -12.12
C ARG A 7 -0.17 -2.21 -12.11
N GLU A 8 -0.71 -1.51 -11.13
CA GLU A 8 -0.33 -0.14 -10.84
C GLU A 8 0.28 -0.09 -9.45
N TYR A 9 1.22 0.83 -9.24
CA TYR A 9 1.97 0.97 -8.00
C TYR A 9 1.81 2.39 -7.48
N ARG A 10 1.46 2.55 -6.21
CA ARG A 10 1.29 3.86 -5.59
C ARG A 10 1.88 3.88 -4.19
N ALA A 11 2.60 4.95 -3.88
CA ALA A 11 3.08 5.21 -2.53
C ALA A 11 2.37 6.45 -1.97
N LEU A 12 1.83 6.30 -0.77
CA LEU A 12 1.21 7.39 -0.06
C LEU A 12 2.27 8.15 0.75
N ALA A 13 2.05 9.45 0.96
CA ALA A 13 2.93 10.26 1.79
C ALA A 13 2.91 9.86 3.28
N ALA A 14 1.88 9.13 3.73
CA ALA A 14 1.79 8.64 5.11
C ALA A 14 2.91 7.65 5.42
N PRO A 15 3.50 7.70 6.62
CA PRO A 15 4.66 6.88 6.94
C PRO A 15 4.31 5.42 7.22
N LEU A 16 5.25 4.54 6.88
CA LEU A 16 5.35 3.20 7.44
C LEU A 16 6.15 3.32 8.74
N THR A 17 5.59 2.85 9.85
CA THR A 17 6.16 3.09 11.17
C THR A 17 6.13 1.84 12.05
N ALA A 18 7.12 1.74 12.95
CA ALA A 18 7.16 0.73 14.01
C ALA A 18 6.42 1.19 15.28
N GLN A 19 5.95 2.44 15.32
CA GLN A 19 5.27 3.00 16.49
C GLN A 19 3.76 2.95 16.33
N SER A 20 3.07 2.44 17.36
CA SER A 20 1.62 2.38 17.38
C SER A 20 1.11 2.40 18.81
N ALA A 21 0.05 3.20 19.05
CA ALA A 21 -0.67 3.19 20.32
C ALA A 21 -1.55 1.95 20.44
N THR A 22 -2.02 1.40 19.33
CA THR A 22 -2.92 0.23 19.30
C THR A 22 -2.48 -0.73 18.21
N LYS A 23 -1.83 -1.81 18.62
CA LYS A 23 -1.34 -2.84 17.67
C LYS A 23 -2.48 -3.77 17.24
N LEU A 24 -2.55 -4.06 15.95
CA LEU A 24 -3.47 -5.07 15.40
C LEU A 24 -2.92 -6.48 15.55
N ILE A 25 -1.61 -6.63 15.71
CA ILE A 25 -0.93 -7.91 15.94
C ILE A 25 -0.03 -7.74 17.16
N GLN A 26 -0.09 -8.66 18.10
CA GLN A 26 0.75 -8.61 19.31
C GLN A 26 2.12 -9.22 19.00
N THR A 27 3.08 -8.37 18.69
CA THR A 27 4.47 -8.74 18.41
C THR A 27 5.40 -7.57 18.72
N GLU A 28 6.63 -7.88 19.09
CA GLU A 28 7.68 -6.87 19.26
C GLU A 28 8.17 -6.31 17.91
N TYR A 29 7.93 -7.03 16.82
CA TYR A 29 8.40 -6.67 15.48
C TYR A 29 7.26 -6.11 14.64
N TYR A 30 6.47 -5.24 15.24
CA TYR A 30 5.26 -4.68 14.65
C TYR A 30 5.57 -3.46 13.80
N VAL A 31 4.98 -3.41 12.60
CA VAL A 31 4.96 -2.21 11.76
C VAL A 31 3.54 -1.98 11.23
N GLU A 32 3.22 -0.73 10.96
CA GLU A 32 1.94 -0.36 10.38
C GLU A 32 2.04 0.86 9.46
N GLY A 33 1.05 1.01 8.60
CA GLY A 33 0.89 2.16 7.73
C GLY A 33 -0.42 2.07 6.98
N TYR A 34 -0.71 3.09 6.17
CA TYR A 34 -1.85 3.07 5.25
C TYR A 34 -1.34 2.85 3.83
N ALA A 35 -1.86 1.83 3.16
CA ALA A 35 -1.56 1.61 1.74
C ALA A 35 -2.17 2.72 0.89
N THR A 36 -3.37 3.15 1.23
CA THR A 36 -4.06 4.29 0.63
C THR A 36 -5.03 4.90 1.63
N THR A 37 -5.38 6.17 1.40
CA THR A 37 -6.52 6.83 2.05
C THR A 37 -7.61 7.08 1.02
N PHE A 38 -8.87 7.18 1.49
CA PHE A 38 -10.02 7.33 0.61
C PHE A 38 -10.38 8.80 0.36
N ASP A 39 -10.90 9.07 -0.82
CA ASP A 39 -11.53 10.33 -1.23
C ASP A 39 -10.64 11.58 -1.13
N ALA A 40 -9.35 11.42 -0.86
CA ALA A 40 -8.40 12.52 -0.83
C ALA A 40 -7.57 12.49 -2.13
N PRO A 41 -7.75 13.45 -3.04
CA PRO A 41 -6.95 13.50 -4.27
C PRO A 41 -5.48 13.69 -3.96
N TYR A 42 -4.63 13.04 -4.72
CA TYR A 42 -3.19 13.21 -4.67
C TYR A 42 -2.64 13.39 -6.08
N LEU A 43 -1.51 14.06 -6.20
CA LEU A 43 -0.84 14.29 -7.48
C LEU A 43 -0.33 12.97 -8.03
N LEU A 44 -0.84 12.58 -9.20
CA LEU A 44 -0.40 11.37 -9.89
C LEU A 44 0.73 11.66 -10.85
N TYR A 45 0.60 12.74 -11.63
CA TYR A 45 1.56 13.07 -12.68
C TYR A 45 1.50 14.56 -13.01
N GLU A 46 2.65 15.14 -13.33
CA GLU A 46 2.75 16.51 -13.82
C GLU A 46 3.44 16.52 -15.18
N PHE A 47 2.77 17.08 -16.19
CA PHE A 47 3.33 17.24 -17.52
C PHE A 47 4.35 18.40 -17.54
N GLU A 48 5.21 18.41 -18.55
CA GLU A 48 6.23 19.45 -18.72
C GLU A 48 5.64 20.86 -18.82
N ASP A 49 4.43 20.98 -19.36
CA ASP A 49 3.72 22.26 -19.46
C ASP A 49 3.09 22.75 -18.13
N GLY A 50 3.25 21.98 -17.06
CA GLY A 50 2.71 22.30 -15.74
C GLY A 50 1.32 21.74 -15.47
N THR A 51 0.70 21.06 -16.43
CA THR A 51 -0.60 20.42 -16.23
C THR A 51 -0.45 19.27 -15.24
N LYS A 52 -1.30 19.25 -14.19
CA LYS A 52 -1.28 18.26 -13.12
C LYS A 52 -2.45 17.30 -13.24
N ILE A 53 -2.17 16.01 -13.13
CA ILE A 53 -3.16 14.96 -13.10
C ILE A 53 -3.23 14.41 -11.68
N TYR A 54 -4.44 14.36 -11.12
CA TYR A 54 -4.71 13.87 -9.78
C TYR A 54 -5.37 12.49 -9.85
N GLU A 55 -5.26 11.76 -8.76
CA GLU A 55 -5.93 10.48 -8.59
C GLU A 55 -6.59 10.42 -7.23
N ARG A 56 -7.71 9.74 -7.16
CA ARG A 56 -8.47 9.55 -5.92
C ARG A 56 -8.97 8.10 -5.87
N ILE A 57 -8.89 7.49 -4.69
CA ILE A 57 -9.45 6.17 -4.44
C ILE A 57 -10.81 6.36 -3.76
N ASP A 58 -11.86 5.86 -4.38
CA ASP A 58 -13.21 5.91 -3.81
C ASP A 58 -13.30 5.09 -2.52
N ALA A 59 -14.11 5.56 -1.56
CA ALA A 59 -14.27 4.89 -0.27
C ALA A 59 -14.76 3.44 -0.38
N HIS A 60 -15.43 3.08 -1.47
CA HIS A 60 -15.96 1.74 -1.72
C HIS A 60 -15.14 0.95 -2.75
N ALA A 61 -13.99 1.48 -3.17
CA ALA A 61 -13.18 0.87 -4.23
C ALA A 61 -12.71 -0.55 -3.90
N LEU A 62 -12.54 -0.87 -2.62
CA LEU A 62 -12.05 -2.16 -2.18
C LEU A 62 -13.14 -3.16 -1.76
N ASP A 63 -14.42 -2.78 -1.84
CA ASP A 63 -15.52 -3.61 -1.34
C ASP A 63 -15.59 -4.99 -2.01
N GLY A 64 -15.28 -5.09 -3.29
CA GLY A 64 -15.29 -6.36 -4.02
C GLY A 64 -13.91 -6.81 -4.50
N ALA A 65 -12.84 -6.20 -4.00
CA ALA A 65 -11.50 -6.50 -4.46
C ALA A 65 -11.01 -7.87 -3.97
N ASP A 66 -10.24 -8.55 -4.82
CA ASP A 66 -9.53 -9.76 -4.42
C ASP A 66 -8.33 -9.39 -3.54
N MET A 67 -8.43 -9.72 -2.26
CA MET A 67 -7.36 -9.56 -1.27
C MET A 67 -7.13 -10.90 -0.56
N SER A 68 -7.13 -12.00 -1.32
CA SER A 68 -7.13 -13.35 -0.75
C SER A 68 -5.81 -13.76 -0.09
N ASP A 69 -4.70 -13.28 -0.59
CA ASP A 69 -3.39 -13.53 0.02
C ASP A 69 -2.41 -12.42 -0.38
N VAL A 70 -2.60 -11.25 0.18
CA VAL A 70 -1.70 -10.12 -0.03
C VAL A 70 -0.40 -10.37 0.72
N ILE A 71 0.72 -9.98 0.11
CA ILE A 71 2.06 -10.16 0.68
C ILE A 71 2.74 -8.82 0.92
N MET A 72 3.72 -8.81 1.80
CA MET A 72 4.62 -7.68 1.99
C MET A 72 6.00 -8.04 1.47
N GLN A 73 6.51 -7.23 0.55
CA GLN A 73 7.85 -7.37 -0.02
C GLN A 73 8.65 -6.08 0.23
N TYR A 74 9.85 -6.04 -0.28
CA TYR A 74 10.67 -4.83 -0.37
C TYR A 74 10.80 -4.46 -1.85
N ASP A 75 10.45 -3.21 -2.19
CA ASP A 75 10.43 -2.71 -3.57
C ASP A 75 9.64 -3.61 -4.55
N HIS A 76 8.55 -4.23 -4.07
CA HIS A 76 7.62 -5.05 -4.88
C HIS A 76 8.23 -6.31 -5.50
N GLU A 77 9.35 -6.80 -5.00
CA GLU A 77 9.99 -7.99 -5.56
C GLU A 77 10.79 -8.76 -4.51
N GLY A 78 11.28 -9.93 -4.92
CA GLY A 78 12.14 -10.75 -4.10
C GLY A 78 11.40 -11.49 -2.99
N ARG A 79 11.90 -11.36 -1.77
CA ARG A 79 11.41 -12.13 -0.62
C ARG A 79 10.09 -11.61 -0.08
N VAL A 80 9.33 -12.53 0.51
CA VAL A 80 8.11 -12.21 1.23
C VAL A 80 8.44 -12.10 2.72
N PHE A 81 8.16 -10.95 3.31
CA PHE A 81 8.45 -10.67 4.72
C PHE A 81 7.27 -10.91 5.64
N ALA A 82 6.06 -10.80 5.10
CA ALA A 82 4.81 -11.08 5.81
C ALA A 82 3.73 -11.41 4.77
N ARG A 83 2.69 -12.15 5.18
CA ARG A 83 1.58 -12.49 4.30
C ARG A 83 0.30 -12.77 5.06
N GLN A 84 -0.83 -12.56 4.39
CA GLN A 84 -2.14 -12.75 5.01
C GLN A 84 -2.40 -14.22 5.38
N SER A 85 -2.02 -15.16 4.51
CA SER A 85 -2.38 -16.57 4.70
C SER A 85 -1.78 -17.19 5.98
N ASN A 86 -0.65 -16.67 6.48
CA ASN A 86 -0.07 -17.11 7.76
C ASN A 86 -0.29 -16.10 8.90
N LYS A 87 -1.15 -15.10 8.68
CA LYS A 87 -1.56 -14.10 9.67
C LYS A 87 -0.44 -13.17 10.15
N THR A 88 0.65 -13.08 9.41
CA THR A 88 1.71 -12.09 9.69
C THR A 88 1.42 -10.73 9.05
N LEU A 89 0.42 -10.67 8.17
CA LEU A 89 -0.03 -9.43 7.53
C LEU A 89 -1.55 -9.30 7.70
N ILE A 90 -1.97 -8.13 8.16
CA ILE A 90 -3.40 -7.77 8.29
C ILE A 90 -3.66 -6.54 7.44
N LEU A 91 -4.70 -6.61 6.61
CA LEU A 91 -5.25 -5.48 5.90
C LEU A 91 -6.63 -5.18 6.48
N GLN A 92 -6.83 -3.94 6.93
CA GLN A 92 -8.07 -3.54 7.58
C GLN A 92 -8.59 -2.26 6.92
N LEU A 93 -9.83 -2.33 6.41
CA LEU A 93 -10.53 -1.15 5.93
C LEU A 93 -11.08 -0.38 7.12
N ASP A 94 -10.83 0.92 7.16
CA ASP A 94 -11.47 1.83 8.09
C ASP A 94 -11.98 3.07 7.35
N TYR A 95 -12.55 4.05 8.05
CA TYR A 95 -13.08 5.25 7.41
C TYR A 95 -12.00 6.08 6.71
N LYS A 96 -10.75 5.95 7.12
CA LYS A 96 -9.63 6.69 6.57
C LYS A 96 -9.06 6.05 5.30
N GLY A 97 -8.98 4.72 5.27
CA GLY A 97 -8.38 4.03 4.13
C GLY A 97 -8.10 2.56 4.40
N LEU A 98 -7.08 2.04 3.75
CA LEU A 98 -6.62 0.66 3.91
C LEU A 98 -5.42 0.63 4.85
N LYS A 99 -5.69 0.28 6.10
CA LYS A 99 -4.64 0.12 7.11
C LYS A 99 -3.97 -1.24 6.96
N VAL A 100 -2.65 -1.24 7.06
CA VAL A 100 -1.81 -2.43 6.94
C VAL A 100 -0.99 -2.57 8.20
N ALA A 101 -0.99 -3.77 8.77
CA ALA A 101 -0.15 -4.12 9.92
C ALA A 101 0.61 -5.40 9.62
N ALA A 102 1.86 -5.48 10.05
CA ALA A 102 2.70 -6.65 9.83
C ALA A 102 3.48 -7.04 11.07
N ASP A 103 3.64 -8.36 11.24
CA ASP A 103 4.58 -8.96 12.17
C ASP A 103 5.84 -9.35 11.37
N LEU A 104 6.92 -8.63 11.55
CA LEU A 104 8.21 -8.87 10.90
C LEU A 104 9.15 -9.71 11.76
N GLY A 105 8.60 -10.49 12.68
CA GLY A 105 9.39 -11.28 13.61
C GLY A 105 9.63 -12.74 13.23
N LYS A 106 9.03 -13.23 12.14
CA LYS A 106 9.02 -14.67 11.84
C LYS A 106 10.31 -15.19 11.19
N THR A 107 11.09 -14.33 10.55
CA THR A 107 12.37 -14.69 9.91
C THR A 107 13.44 -13.65 10.22
N ASP A 108 14.68 -14.05 10.12
CA ASP A 108 15.80 -13.12 10.35
C ASP A 108 15.80 -11.97 9.34
N LEU A 109 15.45 -12.25 8.09
CA LEU A 109 15.36 -11.21 7.05
C LEU A 109 14.23 -10.24 7.32
N ALA A 110 13.06 -10.72 7.78
CA ALA A 110 11.96 -9.84 8.16
C ALA A 110 12.33 -8.96 9.36
N ARG A 111 13.03 -9.50 10.33
CA ARG A 111 13.55 -8.71 11.47
C ARG A 111 14.51 -7.62 11.02
N GLY A 112 15.33 -7.90 10.00
CA GLY A 112 16.21 -6.89 9.39
C GLY A 112 15.40 -5.74 8.78
N LEU A 113 14.32 -6.04 8.10
CA LEU A 113 13.43 -5.01 7.56
C LEU A 113 12.76 -4.21 8.70
N TYR A 114 12.34 -4.87 9.77
CA TYR A 114 11.81 -4.18 10.95
C TYR A 114 12.83 -3.19 11.53
N GLN A 115 14.09 -3.61 11.64
CA GLN A 115 15.16 -2.76 12.14
C GLN A 115 15.35 -1.53 11.25
N ASP A 116 15.29 -1.68 9.93
CA ASP A 116 15.37 -0.57 8.99
C ASP A 116 14.21 0.42 9.16
N ILE A 117 13.00 -0.09 9.38
CA ILE A 117 11.82 0.74 9.59
C ILE A 117 11.89 1.45 10.94
N GLU A 118 12.27 0.74 12.00
CA GLU A 118 12.41 1.33 13.33
C GLU A 118 13.48 2.43 13.35
N ALA A 119 14.58 2.23 12.64
CA ALA A 119 15.66 3.19 12.54
C ALA A 119 15.35 4.39 11.62
N GLY A 120 14.21 4.33 10.89
CA GLY A 120 13.85 5.38 9.95
C GLY A 120 14.59 5.31 8.61
N MET A 121 15.32 4.22 8.35
CA MET A 121 16.00 4.02 7.06
C MET A 121 14.99 3.75 5.94
N ILE A 122 13.94 3.03 6.26
CA ILE A 122 12.80 2.73 5.39
C ILE A 122 11.55 3.25 6.08
N ASN A 123 10.83 4.17 5.45
CA ASN A 123 9.68 4.82 6.07
C ASN A 123 8.49 5.02 5.12
N LYS A 124 8.51 4.40 3.94
CA LYS A 124 7.44 4.51 2.97
C LYS A 124 6.89 3.14 2.60
N MET A 125 5.60 3.13 2.28
CA MET A 125 4.91 1.93 1.79
C MET A 125 4.28 2.26 0.44
N SER A 126 4.33 1.28 -0.47
CA SER A 126 3.68 1.33 -1.77
C SER A 126 2.80 0.10 -1.91
N TRP A 127 1.65 0.25 -2.53
CA TRP A 127 0.79 -0.90 -2.80
C TRP A 127 0.66 -1.14 -4.30
N ALA A 128 0.48 -2.41 -4.65
CA ALA A 128 0.33 -2.85 -6.03
C ALA A 128 -1.08 -3.41 -6.22
N PHE A 129 -1.78 -2.90 -7.22
CA PHE A 129 -3.18 -3.24 -7.45
C PHE A 129 -3.50 -3.23 -8.94
N SER A 130 -4.64 -3.81 -9.30
CA SER A 130 -5.23 -3.65 -10.63
C SER A 130 -6.63 -3.06 -10.50
N VAL A 131 -7.05 -2.32 -11.52
CA VAL A 131 -8.28 -1.54 -11.51
C VAL A 131 -9.36 -2.25 -12.32
N ALA A 132 -10.57 -2.35 -11.76
CA ALA A 132 -11.73 -2.90 -12.45
C ALA A 132 -12.59 -1.79 -13.07
N GLU A 133 -12.72 -0.64 -12.40
CA GLU A 133 -13.56 0.45 -12.86
C GLU A 133 -12.97 1.79 -12.43
N GLU A 134 -12.94 2.75 -13.35
CA GLU A 134 -12.44 4.09 -13.11
C GLU A 134 -13.28 5.14 -13.85
N ARG A 135 -13.15 6.38 -13.43
CA ARG A 135 -13.75 7.52 -14.08
C ARG A 135 -12.74 8.67 -14.11
N TYR A 136 -12.69 9.39 -15.23
CA TYR A 136 -11.83 10.56 -15.38
C TYR A 136 -12.69 11.82 -15.51
N ASP A 137 -12.42 12.82 -14.67
CA ASP A 137 -13.03 14.15 -14.72
C ASP A 137 -12.06 15.11 -15.39
N ARG A 138 -12.45 15.62 -16.58
CA ARG A 138 -11.61 16.52 -17.36
C ARG A 138 -11.48 17.91 -16.76
N GLU A 139 -12.47 18.37 -16.03
CA GLU A 139 -12.44 19.69 -15.40
C GLU A 139 -11.46 19.76 -14.26
N THR A 140 -11.43 18.73 -13.43
CA THR A 140 -10.55 18.65 -12.27
C THR A 140 -9.25 17.88 -12.55
N HIS A 141 -9.08 17.32 -13.75
CA HIS A 141 -7.97 16.45 -14.12
C HIS A 141 -7.77 15.32 -13.10
N THR A 142 -8.88 14.72 -12.65
CA THR A 142 -8.84 13.71 -11.59
C THR A 142 -9.33 12.37 -12.10
N ARG A 143 -8.48 11.35 -11.94
CA ARG A 143 -8.84 9.95 -12.13
C ARG A 143 -9.38 9.42 -10.81
N THR A 144 -10.65 9.01 -10.77
CA THR A 144 -11.22 8.33 -9.60
C THR A 144 -11.23 6.84 -9.85
N ILE A 145 -10.56 6.09 -9.01
CA ILE A 145 -10.62 4.64 -9.02
C ILE A 145 -11.85 4.23 -8.23
N LEU A 146 -12.85 3.68 -8.94
CA LEU A 146 -14.14 3.30 -8.37
C LEU A 146 -14.15 1.87 -7.87
N LYS A 147 -13.42 0.98 -8.54
CA LYS A 147 -13.29 -0.44 -8.14
C LYS A 147 -11.89 -0.96 -8.40
N ILE A 148 -11.29 -1.53 -7.38
CA ILE A 148 -10.06 -2.30 -7.45
C ILE A 148 -10.42 -3.74 -7.77
N LYS A 149 -9.73 -4.34 -8.73
CA LYS A 149 -9.89 -5.75 -9.08
C LYS A 149 -9.17 -6.66 -8.10
N LYS A 150 -7.89 -6.35 -7.86
CA LYS A 150 -7.03 -7.18 -6.99
C LYS A 150 -5.94 -6.31 -6.35
N VAL A 151 -5.63 -6.62 -5.09
CA VAL A 151 -4.44 -6.13 -4.40
C VAL A 151 -3.41 -7.25 -4.37
N TYR A 152 -2.22 -6.98 -4.89
CA TYR A 152 -1.14 -7.98 -5.00
C TYR A 152 -0.20 -7.93 -3.81
N ASP A 153 0.29 -6.74 -3.48
CA ASP A 153 1.21 -6.56 -2.37
C ASP A 153 1.10 -5.16 -1.76
N VAL A 154 1.61 -5.07 -0.53
CA VAL A 154 1.79 -3.83 0.21
C VAL A 154 3.24 -3.84 0.68
N SER A 155 4.11 -3.14 -0.01
CA SER A 155 5.55 -3.29 0.16
C SER A 155 6.19 -2.09 0.84
N ALA A 156 7.20 -2.36 1.67
CA ALA A 156 8.14 -1.33 2.09
C ALA A 156 8.98 -0.92 0.87
N VAL A 157 9.20 0.36 0.68
CA VAL A 157 9.92 0.85 -0.49
C VAL A 157 11.02 1.82 -0.11
N SER A 158 12.12 1.75 -0.85
CA SER A 158 13.26 2.65 -0.67
C SER A 158 12.97 4.05 -1.21
N ILE A 159 12.27 4.11 -2.33
CA ILE A 159 11.84 5.35 -2.99
C ILE A 159 10.34 5.24 -3.23
N PRO A 160 9.55 6.22 -2.79
CA PRO A 160 8.10 6.23 -2.97
C PRO A 160 7.67 6.39 -4.43
#